data_3039a26f3d005e518b9e93047f685897
#
_entry.id   3039a26f3d005e518b9e93047f685897
#
_cell.length_a   1.000
_cell.length_b   1.000
_cell.length_c   1.000
_cell.angle_alpha   90.00
_cell.angle_beta   90.00
_cell.angle_gamma   90.00
#
_symmetry.space_group_name_H-M   'P 1'
#
loop_
_entity.id
_entity.type
_entity.pdbx_description
1 polymer ?
#
loop_
_entity_poly.entity_id
_entity_poly.type
_entity_poly.pdbx_seq_one_letter_code
_entity_poly.pdbx_strand_id
1 'polypeptide(L)'
;GATGTGKTITLQGLAEGLSNLGVPVFLADIKGDLTGISQVGSMSPKLAKVLAERGIEPPPPQSCPTTLWDVFGEQGHPARATISDMGPLLLGRMLNLNETQAGVLQLVFKVADDNGLLLLDLKDLRAMLQHVGDNASQFTTSYGNISPASIGAIQRGLLQIEEQGGDQFFGEPMLNISDFMQTVDGKGVVNILAADKLMHSPRLYATFLLWMLSELFETLPEVGDLDKPKLVFFFDEAHLLFKDAPTALVERIELVVRLVRSKGVG
;
A
#
# COMPACT_ATOMS: atom_id res chain seq x y z
N GLY A 1 -13.32 -14.22 11.75
CA GLY A 1 -13.49 -15.62 12.15
C GLY A 1 -12.30 -16.15 12.93
N ALA A 2 -12.47 -17.25 13.69
CA ALA A 2 -11.37 -17.87 14.41
C ALA A 2 -10.37 -18.54 13.46
N THR A 3 -9.15 -18.80 13.93
CA THR A 3 -8.13 -19.55 13.18
C THR A 3 -8.66 -20.95 12.81
N GLY A 4 -8.39 -21.44 11.59
CA GLY A 4 -8.86 -22.76 11.13
C GLY A 4 -10.27 -22.80 10.57
N THR A 5 -10.97 -21.67 10.42
CA THR A 5 -12.35 -21.60 9.89
C THR A 5 -12.42 -21.53 8.35
N GLY A 6 -11.30 -21.67 7.64
CA GLY A 6 -11.26 -21.63 6.18
C GLY A 6 -11.25 -20.22 5.57
N LYS A 7 -10.85 -19.19 6.31
CA LYS A 7 -10.77 -17.80 5.80
C LYS A 7 -9.93 -17.68 4.54
N THR A 8 -8.72 -18.21 4.57
CA THR A 8 -7.79 -18.19 3.43
C THR A 8 -8.40 -18.84 2.19
N ILE A 9 -9.01 -20.02 2.35
CA ILE A 9 -9.70 -20.72 1.24
C ILE A 9 -10.86 -19.88 0.69
N THR A 10 -11.61 -19.20 1.57
CA THR A 10 -12.70 -18.32 1.14
C THR A 10 -12.17 -17.12 0.36
N LEU A 11 -11.08 -16.49 0.82
CA LEU A 11 -10.44 -15.40 0.10
C LEU A 11 -9.90 -15.84 -1.25
N GLN A 12 -9.23 -16.99 -1.31
CA GLN A 12 -8.76 -17.58 -2.59
C GLN A 12 -9.94 -17.84 -3.55
N GLY A 13 -11.02 -18.45 -3.08
CA GLY A 13 -12.20 -18.71 -3.89
C GLY A 13 -12.89 -17.44 -4.42
N LEU A 14 -12.96 -16.39 -3.61
CA LEU A 14 -13.49 -15.09 -4.03
C LEU A 14 -12.56 -14.43 -5.07
N ALA A 15 -11.25 -14.46 -4.84
CA ALA A 15 -10.27 -13.90 -5.77
C ALA A 15 -10.28 -14.66 -7.11
N GLU A 16 -10.35 -15.98 -7.09
CA GLU A 16 -10.49 -16.82 -8.28
C GLU A 16 -11.76 -16.50 -9.06
N GLY A 17 -12.90 -16.40 -8.37
CA GLY A 17 -14.19 -16.04 -8.98
C GLY A 17 -14.13 -14.67 -9.66
N LEU A 18 -13.57 -13.66 -9.02
CA LEU A 18 -13.40 -12.32 -9.57
C LEU A 18 -12.43 -12.33 -10.76
N SER A 19 -11.28 -13.01 -10.63
CA SER A 19 -10.32 -13.17 -11.73
C SER A 19 -10.97 -13.77 -12.97
N ASN A 20 -11.77 -14.84 -12.83
CA ASN A 20 -12.49 -15.46 -13.94
C ASN A 20 -13.54 -14.54 -14.59
N LEU A 21 -14.07 -13.57 -13.84
CA LEU A 21 -14.96 -12.52 -14.36
C LEU A 21 -14.18 -11.38 -15.04
N GLY A 22 -12.85 -11.45 -15.12
CA GLY A 22 -12.00 -10.41 -15.67
C GLY A 22 -11.83 -9.22 -14.72
N VAL A 23 -12.05 -9.41 -13.40
CA VAL A 23 -11.85 -8.39 -12.39
C VAL A 23 -10.51 -8.61 -11.70
N PRO A 24 -9.56 -7.69 -11.81
CA PRO A 24 -8.31 -7.73 -11.06
C PRO A 24 -8.56 -7.68 -9.55
N VAL A 25 -7.69 -8.33 -8.80
CA VAL A 25 -7.79 -8.42 -7.34
C VAL A 25 -6.45 -8.05 -6.71
N PHE A 26 -6.50 -7.37 -5.59
CA PHE A 26 -5.33 -7.12 -4.72
C PHE A 26 -5.54 -7.84 -3.39
N LEU A 27 -4.56 -8.64 -2.99
CA LEU A 27 -4.55 -9.41 -1.74
C LEU A 27 -3.32 -9.03 -0.91
N ALA A 28 -3.49 -8.60 0.33
CA ALA A 28 -2.40 -8.48 1.28
C ALA A 28 -2.24 -9.81 2.02
N ASP A 29 -1.12 -10.50 1.77
CA ASP A 29 -0.82 -11.83 2.30
C ASP A 29 0.20 -11.74 3.45
N ILE A 30 -0.29 -11.92 4.65
CA ILE A 30 0.53 -11.85 5.87
C ILE A 30 1.20 -13.19 6.19
N LYS A 31 0.60 -14.30 5.76
CA LYS A 31 1.04 -15.66 6.12
C LYS A 31 1.80 -16.37 5.00
N GLY A 32 1.78 -15.82 3.78
CA GLY A 32 2.38 -16.45 2.61
C GLY A 32 1.60 -17.65 2.07
N ASP A 33 0.32 -17.80 2.45
CA ASP A 33 -0.50 -18.95 2.07
C ASP A 33 -1.49 -18.68 0.92
N LEU A 34 -1.55 -17.43 0.42
CA LEU A 34 -2.41 -17.03 -0.70
C LEU A 34 -1.77 -17.28 -2.07
N THR A 35 -0.46 -17.41 -2.15
CA THR A 35 0.29 -17.57 -3.41
C THR A 35 -0.06 -18.85 -4.18
N GLY A 36 -0.63 -19.85 -3.51
CA GLY A 36 -1.11 -21.10 -4.12
C GLY A 36 -2.11 -20.91 -5.26
N ILE A 37 -2.83 -19.76 -5.30
CA ILE A 37 -3.79 -19.44 -6.38
C ILE A 37 -3.13 -19.32 -7.77
N SER A 38 -1.80 -19.09 -7.81
CA SER A 38 -1.00 -19.04 -9.03
C SER A 38 -0.77 -20.41 -9.68
N GLN A 39 -1.03 -21.50 -8.96
CA GLN A 39 -0.76 -22.86 -9.41
C GLN A 39 -2.06 -23.61 -9.69
N VAL A 40 -1.99 -24.55 -10.61
CA VAL A 40 -3.10 -25.46 -10.85
C VAL A 40 -3.31 -26.34 -9.61
N GLY A 41 -4.47 -26.17 -8.98
CA GLY A 41 -4.82 -26.92 -7.78
C GLY A 41 -5.04 -28.41 -8.06
N SER A 42 -4.94 -29.23 -7.02
CA SER A 42 -5.29 -30.65 -7.06
C SER A 42 -6.45 -30.94 -6.12
N MET A 43 -7.33 -31.84 -6.55
CA MET A 43 -8.46 -32.27 -5.75
C MET A 43 -8.01 -33.22 -4.64
N SER A 44 -8.10 -32.81 -3.39
CA SER A 44 -7.84 -33.70 -2.28
C SER A 44 -8.97 -34.73 -2.09
N PRO A 45 -8.69 -35.97 -1.66
CA PRO A 45 -9.72 -36.98 -1.40
C PRO A 45 -10.81 -36.50 -0.40
N LYS A 46 -10.41 -35.70 0.59
CA LYS A 46 -11.31 -35.11 1.57
C LYS A 46 -12.29 -34.12 0.91
N LEU A 47 -11.77 -33.24 0.04
CA LEU A 47 -12.59 -32.27 -0.68
C LEU A 47 -13.53 -32.97 -1.67
N ALA A 48 -13.04 -33.95 -2.42
CA ALA A 48 -13.85 -34.74 -3.34
C ALA A 48 -15.04 -35.40 -2.62
N LYS A 49 -14.81 -35.96 -1.43
CA LYS A 49 -15.87 -36.56 -0.62
C LYS A 49 -16.92 -35.53 -0.19
N VAL A 50 -16.49 -34.37 0.32
CA VAL A 50 -17.41 -33.30 0.75
C VAL A 50 -18.24 -32.76 -0.41
N LEU A 51 -17.65 -32.59 -1.59
CA LEU A 51 -18.37 -32.13 -2.77
C LEU A 51 -19.41 -33.16 -3.22
N ALA A 52 -19.04 -34.45 -3.24
CA ALA A 52 -19.95 -35.54 -3.60
C ALA A 52 -21.13 -35.64 -2.62
N GLU A 53 -20.88 -35.53 -1.30
CA GLU A 53 -21.92 -35.54 -0.26
C GLU A 53 -22.92 -34.37 -0.42
N ARG A 54 -22.47 -33.25 -1.00
CA ARG A 54 -23.28 -32.04 -1.22
C ARG A 54 -23.87 -31.97 -2.64
N GLY A 55 -23.60 -32.94 -3.51
CA GLY A 55 -24.05 -32.94 -4.90
C GLY A 55 -23.44 -31.79 -5.73
N ILE A 56 -22.25 -31.33 -5.37
CA ILE A 56 -21.54 -30.26 -6.07
C ILE A 56 -20.52 -30.90 -7.01
N GLU A 57 -20.62 -30.57 -8.30
CA GLU A 57 -19.61 -30.97 -9.27
C GLU A 57 -18.26 -30.27 -8.95
N PRO A 58 -17.13 -31.03 -8.95
CA PRO A 58 -15.84 -30.44 -8.73
C PRO A 58 -15.54 -29.40 -9.83
N PRO A 59 -15.11 -28.18 -9.46
CA PRO A 59 -14.66 -27.21 -10.45
C PRO A 59 -13.40 -27.74 -11.16
N PRO A 60 -13.18 -27.40 -12.44
CA PRO A 60 -11.98 -27.79 -13.15
C PRO A 60 -10.76 -27.16 -12.46
N PRO A 61 -9.64 -27.93 -12.31
CA PRO A 61 -8.41 -27.37 -11.79
C PRO A 61 -7.93 -26.23 -12.68
N GLN A 62 -7.66 -25.08 -12.09
CA GLN A 62 -7.19 -23.90 -12.82
C GLN A 62 -6.20 -23.08 -11.97
N SER A 63 -5.44 -22.22 -12.64
CA SER A 63 -4.61 -21.19 -12.02
C SER A 63 -5.13 -19.81 -12.40
N CYS A 64 -4.83 -18.83 -11.56
CA CYS A 64 -5.06 -17.43 -11.89
C CYS A 64 -3.76 -16.77 -12.36
N PRO A 65 -3.81 -15.82 -13.31
CA PRO A 65 -2.68 -14.96 -13.59
C PRO A 65 -2.37 -14.17 -12.32
N THR A 66 -1.13 -14.25 -11.84
CA THR A 66 -0.75 -13.70 -10.53
C THR A 66 0.53 -12.88 -10.63
N THR A 67 0.54 -11.73 -9.99
CA THR A 67 1.72 -10.89 -9.80
C THR A 67 2.03 -10.80 -8.30
N LEU A 68 3.27 -11.07 -7.94
CA LEU A 68 3.75 -10.95 -6.56
C LEU A 68 4.42 -9.59 -6.37
N TRP A 69 4.02 -8.89 -5.33
CA TRP A 69 4.54 -7.58 -4.94
C TRP A 69 5.19 -7.66 -3.56
N ASP A 70 6.24 -6.91 -3.35
CA ASP A 70 6.92 -6.82 -2.06
C ASP A 70 7.51 -5.43 -1.86
N VAL A 71 7.18 -4.79 -0.76
CA VAL A 71 7.75 -3.48 -0.40
C VAL A 71 9.27 -3.56 -0.29
N PHE A 72 9.81 -4.70 0.16
CA PHE A 72 11.24 -4.92 0.32
C PHE A 72 11.92 -5.49 -0.94
N GLY A 73 11.15 -5.89 -1.97
CA GLY A 73 11.66 -6.42 -3.23
C GLY A 73 12.36 -7.77 -3.15
N GLU A 74 12.08 -8.56 -2.10
CA GLU A 74 12.73 -9.87 -1.88
C GLU A 74 11.87 -11.03 -2.40
N GLN A 75 10.55 -10.94 -2.28
CA GLN A 75 9.60 -12.01 -2.61
C GLN A 75 8.75 -11.71 -3.84
N GLY A 76 8.88 -10.50 -4.42
CA GLY A 76 8.09 -10.05 -5.55
C GLY A 76 8.65 -8.81 -6.20
N HIS A 77 7.90 -8.24 -7.13
CA HIS A 77 8.23 -6.94 -7.73
C HIS A 77 8.22 -5.86 -6.66
N PRO A 78 9.17 -4.93 -6.67
CA PRO A 78 9.22 -3.87 -5.67
C PRO A 78 7.99 -2.96 -5.79
N ALA A 79 7.30 -2.77 -4.66
CA ALA A 79 6.19 -1.83 -4.53
C ALA A 79 6.70 -0.58 -3.80
N ARG A 80 7.20 0.41 -4.54
CA ARG A 80 7.87 1.61 -4.00
C ARG A 80 7.08 2.87 -4.29
N ALA A 81 7.29 3.88 -3.43
CA ALA A 81 6.85 5.25 -3.64
C ALA A 81 8.05 6.20 -3.54
N THR A 82 8.04 7.29 -4.30
CA THR A 82 9.01 8.36 -4.06
C THR A 82 8.56 9.24 -2.89
N ILE A 83 9.49 9.93 -2.26
CA ILE A 83 9.17 10.91 -1.21
C ILE A 83 8.31 12.04 -1.78
N SER A 84 8.62 12.54 -2.99
CA SER A 84 7.81 13.56 -3.66
C SER A 84 6.38 13.12 -3.89
N ASP A 85 6.17 11.87 -4.30
CA ASP A 85 4.88 11.28 -4.57
C ASP A 85 4.06 11.04 -3.30
N MET A 86 4.71 10.57 -2.23
CA MET A 86 4.09 10.44 -0.91
C MET A 86 3.59 11.79 -0.37
N GLY A 87 4.34 12.82 -0.58
CA GLY A 87 4.06 14.20 -0.16
C GLY A 87 4.19 14.45 1.34
N PRO A 88 4.27 15.72 1.75
CA PRO A 88 4.53 16.10 3.14
C PRO A 88 3.39 15.75 4.09
N LEU A 89 2.15 15.67 3.59
CA LEU A 89 0.98 15.40 4.44
C LEU A 89 0.96 13.95 4.93
N LEU A 90 1.12 12.99 4.03
CA LEU A 90 1.15 11.56 4.39
C LEU A 90 2.40 11.22 5.18
N LEU A 91 3.55 11.75 4.74
CA LEU A 91 4.82 11.56 5.43
C LEU A 91 4.78 12.15 6.86
N GLY A 92 4.20 13.34 7.04
CA GLY A 92 4.03 13.95 8.36
C GLY A 92 3.18 13.11 9.31
N ARG A 93 2.13 12.46 8.79
CA ARG A 93 1.30 11.51 9.56
C ARG A 93 2.05 10.23 9.91
N MET A 94 2.78 9.67 8.95
CA MET A 94 3.62 8.49 9.17
C MET A 94 4.63 8.74 10.30
N LEU A 95 5.26 9.91 10.30
CA LEU A 95 6.24 10.33 11.30
C LEU A 95 5.60 10.80 12.61
N ASN A 96 4.27 10.91 12.68
CA ASN A 96 3.51 11.43 13.83
C ASN A 96 3.98 12.83 14.26
N LEU A 97 4.16 13.73 13.28
CA LEU A 97 4.62 15.09 13.51
C LEU A 97 3.51 15.96 14.11
N ASN A 98 3.88 16.86 15.03
CA ASN A 98 2.98 17.94 15.47
C ASN A 98 2.87 19.02 14.38
N GLU A 99 1.93 19.97 14.56
CA GLU A 99 1.65 21.02 13.57
C GLU A 99 2.91 21.84 13.19
N THR A 100 3.74 22.20 14.17
CA THR A 100 4.98 22.97 13.92
C THR A 100 5.97 22.16 13.08
N GLN A 101 6.16 20.91 13.40
CA GLN A 101 7.06 19.99 12.66
C GLN A 101 6.51 19.69 11.26
N ALA A 102 5.20 19.47 11.14
CA ALA A 102 4.54 19.28 9.86
C ALA A 102 4.66 20.52 8.96
N GLY A 103 4.53 21.72 9.53
CA GLY A 103 4.76 22.97 8.82
C GLY A 103 6.20 23.11 8.29
N VAL A 104 7.20 22.72 9.10
CA VAL A 104 8.61 22.68 8.63
C VAL A 104 8.81 21.64 7.53
N LEU A 105 8.19 20.48 7.63
CA LEU A 105 8.25 19.46 6.56
C LEU A 105 7.62 19.98 5.25
N GLN A 106 6.44 20.60 5.33
CA GLN A 106 5.78 21.23 4.16
C GLN A 106 6.68 22.30 3.51
N LEU A 107 7.35 23.10 4.34
CA LEU A 107 8.28 24.11 3.86
C LEU A 107 9.46 23.47 3.09
N VAL A 108 10.03 22.39 3.61
CA VAL A 108 11.12 21.65 2.95
C VAL A 108 10.70 21.15 1.57
N PHE A 109 9.48 20.58 1.45
CA PHE A 109 8.93 20.18 0.16
C PHE A 109 8.73 21.37 -0.77
N LYS A 110 8.18 22.48 -0.24
CA LYS A 110 7.98 23.71 -1.04
C LYS A 110 9.28 24.27 -1.58
N VAL A 111 10.34 24.30 -0.76
CA VAL A 111 11.67 24.74 -1.20
C VAL A 111 12.22 23.80 -2.28
N ALA A 112 12.04 22.49 -2.16
CA ALA A 112 12.44 21.53 -3.19
C ALA A 112 11.70 21.80 -4.51
N ASP A 113 10.37 21.94 -4.47
CA ASP A 113 9.53 22.19 -5.63
C ASP A 113 9.90 23.50 -6.34
N ASP A 114 10.09 24.60 -5.58
CA ASP A 114 10.43 25.91 -6.12
C ASP A 114 11.81 25.90 -6.81
N ASN A 115 12.69 24.98 -6.45
CA ASN A 115 14.00 24.77 -7.09
C ASN A 115 14.04 23.63 -8.11
N GLY A 116 12.90 23.00 -8.41
CA GLY A 116 12.81 21.89 -9.36
C GLY A 116 13.54 20.63 -8.91
N LEU A 117 13.66 20.42 -7.59
CA LEU A 117 14.33 19.26 -6.98
C LEU A 117 13.31 18.18 -6.66
N LEU A 118 13.51 16.98 -7.20
CA LEU A 118 12.73 15.80 -6.85
C LEU A 118 13.34 15.14 -5.60
N LEU A 119 12.48 14.81 -4.66
CA LEU A 119 12.83 14.01 -3.49
C LEU A 119 12.46 12.56 -3.80
N LEU A 120 13.42 11.75 -4.21
CA LEU A 120 13.16 10.38 -4.63
C LEU A 120 13.16 9.41 -3.45
N ASP A 121 14.13 9.55 -2.56
CA ASP A 121 14.32 8.65 -1.43
C ASP A 121 14.53 9.39 -0.10
N LEU A 122 14.78 8.63 0.99
CA LEU A 122 15.01 9.20 2.32
C LEU A 122 16.31 10.02 2.38
N LYS A 123 17.30 9.71 1.55
CA LYS A 123 18.58 10.45 1.53
C LYS A 123 18.39 11.84 0.95
N ASP A 124 17.59 11.96 -0.12
CA ASP A 124 17.24 13.25 -0.71
C ASP A 124 16.52 14.14 0.30
N LEU A 125 15.51 13.58 1.00
CA LEU A 125 14.79 14.33 2.02
C LEU A 125 15.69 14.75 3.18
N ARG A 126 16.60 13.89 3.64
CA ARG A 126 17.57 14.24 4.68
C ARG A 126 18.52 15.34 4.25
N ALA A 127 19.04 15.25 3.02
CA ALA A 127 19.91 16.28 2.47
C ALA A 127 19.17 17.62 2.37
N MET A 128 17.91 17.60 1.95
CA MET A 128 17.09 18.81 1.87
C MET A 128 16.76 19.39 3.23
N LEU A 129 16.43 18.57 4.23
CA LEU A 129 16.25 18.99 5.63
C LEU A 129 17.51 19.64 6.19
N GLN A 130 18.67 19.06 5.93
CA GLN A 130 19.96 19.61 6.34
C GLN A 130 20.21 20.97 5.69
N HIS A 131 20.03 21.05 4.36
CA HIS A 131 20.20 22.29 3.59
C HIS A 131 19.30 23.42 4.11
N VAL A 132 18.02 23.13 4.33
CA VAL A 132 17.05 24.11 4.86
C VAL A 132 17.41 24.51 6.29
N GLY A 133 17.86 23.58 7.12
CA GLY A 133 18.29 23.85 8.49
C GLY A 133 19.53 24.74 8.55
N ASP A 134 20.55 24.45 7.75
CA ASP A 134 21.81 25.21 7.70
C ASP A 134 21.62 26.63 7.13
N ASN A 135 20.60 26.80 6.28
CA ASN A 135 20.27 28.08 5.64
C ASN A 135 18.97 28.70 6.15
N ALA A 136 18.53 28.34 7.36
CA ALA A 136 17.23 28.73 7.91
C ALA A 136 16.95 30.25 7.84
N SER A 137 17.97 31.08 8.04
CA SER A 137 17.84 32.57 7.98
C SER A 137 17.44 33.06 6.58
N GLN A 138 17.84 32.38 5.52
CA GLN A 138 17.49 32.75 4.13
C GLN A 138 16.04 32.39 3.82
N PHE A 139 15.54 31.30 4.39
CA PHE A 139 14.19 30.80 4.15
C PHE A 139 13.13 31.45 5.06
N THR A 140 13.53 31.93 6.23
CA THR A 140 12.61 32.50 7.25
C THR A 140 11.75 33.64 6.69
N THR A 141 12.31 34.52 5.87
CA THR A 141 11.59 35.67 5.30
C THR A 141 10.51 35.24 4.29
N SER A 142 10.77 34.20 3.50
CA SER A 142 9.88 33.76 2.43
C SER A 142 8.89 32.66 2.85
N TYR A 143 9.30 31.83 3.82
CA TYR A 143 8.57 30.60 4.16
C TYR A 143 8.20 30.49 5.65
N GLY A 144 8.67 31.37 6.51
CA GLY A 144 8.41 31.34 7.94
C GLY A 144 9.53 30.74 8.81
N ASN A 145 9.30 30.68 10.11
CA ASN A 145 10.33 30.28 11.06
C ASN A 145 10.64 28.78 11.00
N ILE A 146 11.94 28.47 10.92
CA ILE A 146 12.46 27.10 10.89
C ILE A 146 13.27 26.86 12.14
N SER A 147 12.76 26.04 13.06
CA SER A 147 13.48 25.72 14.28
C SER A 147 14.40 24.50 14.10
N PRO A 148 15.66 24.56 14.60
CA PRO A 148 16.55 23.39 14.61
C PRO A 148 15.95 22.18 15.33
N ALA A 149 15.13 22.43 16.36
CA ALA A 149 14.43 21.38 17.10
C ALA A 149 13.44 20.61 16.23
N SER A 150 12.70 21.30 15.32
CA SER A 150 11.78 20.68 14.37
C SER A 150 12.53 19.86 13.32
N ILE A 151 13.61 20.41 12.75
CA ILE A 151 14.47 19.64 11.81
C ILE A 151 15.00 18.37 12.48
N GLY A 152 15.54 18.48 13.70
CA GLY A 152 16.04 17.32 14.44
C GLY A 152 14.97 16.29 14.78
N ALA A 153 13.73 16.73 15.05
CA ALA A 153 12.60 15.81 15.29
C ALA A 153 12.23 15.02 14.02
N ILE A 154 12.15 15.70 12.88
CA ILE A 154 11.86 15.06 11.59
C ILE A 154 12.97 14.07 11.24
N GLN A 155 14.24 14.44 11.37
CA GLN A 155 15.36 13.55 11.08
C GLN A 155 15.38 12.29 11.95
N ARG A 156 15.04 12.40 13.25
CA ARG A 156 14.88 11.23 14.13
C ARG A 156 13.74 10.32 13.70
N GLY A 157 12.63 10.91 13.28
CA GLY A 157 11.49 10.15 12.73
C GLY A 157 11.88 9.39 11.45
N LEU A 158 12.63 10.02 10.55
CA LEU A 158 13.13 9.38 9.34
C LEU A 158 14.09 8.23 9.65
N LEU A 159 14.97 8.38 10.65
CA LEU A 159 15.86 7.31 11.10
C LEU A 159 15.07 6.09 11.58
N GLN A 160 14.01 6.30 12.36
CA GLN A 160 13.14 5.20 12.81
C GLN A 160 12.46 4.46 11.66
N ILE A 161 12.05 5.19 10.61
CA ILE A 161 11.43 4.57 9.42
C ILE A 161 12.48 3.81 8.62
N GLU A 162 13.69 4.34 8.48
CA GLU A 162 14.82 3.68 7.81
C GLU A 162 15.16 2.34 8.50
N GLU A 163 15.23 2.30 9.83
CA GLU A 163 15.43 1.09 10.62
C GLU A 163 14.32 0.04 10.43
N GLN A 164 13.13 0.45 10.00
CA GLN A 164 12.01 -0.41 9.69
C GLN A 164 11.94 -0.82 8.21
N GLY A 165 12.95 -0.51 7.41
CA GLY A 165 13.03 -0.84 5.99
C GLY A 165 12.46 0.25 5.07
N GLY A 166 12.24 1.45 5.57
CA GLY A 166 11.77 2.58 4.76
C GLY A 166 12.73 2.96 3.62
N ASP A 167 14.01 2.69 3.77
CA ASP A 167 15.02 2.87 2.73
C ASP A 167 14.81 1.96 1.51
N GLN A 168 14.12 0.85 1.68
CA GLN A 168 13.74 -0.06 0.59
C GLN A 168 12.39 0.29 -0.02
N PHE A 169 11.49 0.87 0.77
CA PHE A 169 10.19 1.32 0.30
C PHE A 169 10.27 2.63 -0.48
N PHE A 170 11.01 3.63 0.03
CA PHE A 170 11.14 4.91 -0.65
C PHE A 170 12.21 4.88 -1.74
N GLY A 171 11.81 5.20 -2.97
CA GLY A 171 12.71 5.27 -4.10
C GLY A 171 12.09 4.80 -5.41
N GLU A 172 12.94 4.68 -6.41
CA GLU A 172 12.58 4.18 -7.73
C GLU A 172 12.93 2.69 -7.89
N PRO A 173 12.23 1.97 -8.79
CA PRO A 173 11.10 2.45 -9.61
C PRO A 173 9.83 2.62 -8.78
N MET A 174 9.12 3.74 -9.00
CA MET A 174 7.83 3.99 -8.37
C MET A 174 6.77 3.04 -8.92
N LEU A 175 5.93 2.51 -8.03
CA LEU A 175 4.80 1.67 -8.41
C LEU A 175 3.80 2.48 -9.24
N ASN A 176 3.45 1.96 -10.40
CA ASN A 176 2.33 2.47 -11.17
C ASN A 176 1.05 1.72 -10.73
N ILE A 177 0.11 2.42 -10.14
CA ILE A 177 -1.15 1.85 -9.65
C ILE A 177 -1.94 1.13 -10.76
N SER A 178 -1.81 1.55 -12.04
CA SER A 178 -2.46 0.87 -13.16
C SER A 178 -1.98 -0.58 -13.36
N ASP A 179 -0.80 -0.93 -12.84
CA ASP A 179 -0.28 -2.29 -12.91
C ASP A 179 -1.12 -3.29 -12.11
N PHE A 180 -1.89 -2.81 -11.13
CA PHE A 180 -2.83 -3.66 -10.40
C PHE A 180 -4.10 -4.00 -11.18
N MET A 181 -4.38 -3.28 -12.27
CA MET A 181 -5.63 -3.41 -13.05
C MET A 181 -5.45 -4.17 -14.36
N GLN A 182 -4.44 -5.03 -14.44
CA GLN A 182 -4.14 -5.81 -15.63
C GLN A 182 -5.07 -7.03 -15.78
N THR A 183 -5.28 -7.43 -17.03
CA THR A 183 -5.96 -8.68 -17.38
C THR A 183 -5.08 -9.49 -18.32
N VAL A 184 -5.13 -10.82 -18.19
CA VAL A 184 -4.43 -11.78 -19.05
C VAL A 184 -5.43 -12.82 -19.52
N ASP A 185 -5.55 -12.98 -20.84
CA ASP A 185 -6.48 -13.94 -21.46
C ASP A 185 -7.93 -13.82 -20.97
N GLY A 186 -8.38 -12.58 -20.71
CA GLY A 186 -9.71 -12.27 -20.20
C GLY A 186 -9.91 -12.48 -18.71
N LYS A 187 -8.91 -12.97 -17.98
CA LYS A 187 -8.92 -13.09 -16.52
C LYS A 187 -8.27 -11.86 -15.88
N GLY A 188 -8.83 -11.40 -14.76
CA GLY A 188 -8.21 -10.36 -13.93
C GLY A 188 -6.95 -10.89 -13.24
N VAL A 189 -5.87 -10.12 -13.23
CA VAL A 189 -4.64 -10.47 -12.51
C VAL A 189 -4.89 -10.42 -11.00
N VAL A 190 -4.44 -11.45 -10.29
CA VAL A 190 -4.43 -11.50 -8.83
C VAL A 190 -3.09 -10.94 -8.34
N ASN A 191 -3.12 -9.74 -7.79
CA ASN A 191 -1.96 -9.08 -7.22
C ASN A 191 -1.84 -9.48 -5.75
N ILE A 192 -0.73 -10.08 -5.37
CA ILE A 192 -0.47 -10.51 -3.98
C ILE A 192 0.70 -9.72 -3.42
N LEU A 193 0.45 -8.96 -2.37
CA LEU A 193 1.47 -8.25 -1.61
C LEU A 193 1.99 -9.15 -0.49
N ALA A 194 3.27 -9.47 -0.51
CA ALA A 194 3.95 -10.11 0.62
C ALA A 194 4.01 -9.13 1.79
N ALA A 195 3.22 -9.36 2.83
CA ALA A 195 3.04 -8.46 3.96
C ALA A 195 3.55 -9.05 5.28
N ASP A 196 4.24 -10.21 5.26
CA ASP A 196 4.79 -10.89 6.43
C ASP A 196 5.77 -9.99 7.21
N LYS A 197 6.70 -9.33 6.52
CA LYS A 197 7.63 -8.38 7.13
C LYS A 197 6.98 -7.06 7.53
N LEU A 198 5.99 -6.60 6.76
CA LEU A 198 5.26 -5.35 7.03
C LEU A 198 4.50 -5.39 8.36
N MET A 199 4.12 -6.57 8.84
CA MET A 199 3.52 -6.74 10.17
C MET A 199 4.39 -6.20 11.30
N HIS A 200 5.72 -6.23 11.13
CA HIS A 200 6.67 -5.72 12.12
C HIS A 200 6.87 -4.19 12.01
N SER A 201 6.28 -3.58 11.00
CA SER A 201 6.34 -2.14 10.72
C SER A 201 4.94 -1.56 10.46
N PRO A 202 4.05 -1.53 11.47
CA PRO A 202 2.63 -1.16 11.27
C PRO A 202 2.44 0.23 10.66
N ARG A 203 3.32 1.19 11.00
CA ARG A 203 3.29 2.54 10.43
C ARG A 203 3.60 2.53 8.94
N LEU A 204 4.64 1.80 8.52
CA LEU A 204 5.01 1.67 7.12
C LEU A 204 3.88 1.00 6.33
N TYR A 205 3.30 -0.07 6.87
CA TYR A 205 2.19 -0.78 6.24
C TYR A 205 0.95 0.11 6.07
N ALA A 206 0.52 0.78 7.13
CA ALA A 206 -0.63 1.69 7.07
C ALA A 206 -0.38 2.87 6.11
N THR A 207 0.85 3.39 6.05
CA THR A 207 1.22 4.48 5.15
C THR A 207 1.24 4.01 3.69
N PHE A 208 1.81 2.84 3.41
CA PHE A 208 1.77 2.23 2.09
C PHE A 208 0.34 2.09 1.57
N LEU A 209 -0.55 1.54 2.39
CA LEU A 209 -1.95 1.39 2.02
C LEU A 209 -2.65 2.72 1.80
N LEU A 210 -2.43 3.69 2.68
CA LEU A 210 -3.04 4.99 2.53
C LEU A 210 -2.54 5.69 1.26
N TRP A 211 -1.24 5.63 0.98
CA TRP A 211 -0.68 6.16 -0.25
C TRP A 211 -1.30 5.48 -1.48
N MET A 212 -1.30 4.15 -1.52
CA MET A 212 -1.85 3.37 -2.64
C MET A 212 -3.34 3.67 -2.89
N LEU A 213 -4.15 3.73 -1.82
CA LEU A 213 -5.57 4.05 -1.93
C LEU A 213 -5.79 5.51 -2.35
N SER A 214 -4.94 6.44 -1.90
CA SER A 214 -5.00 7.85 -2.30
C SER A 214 -4.64 8.01 -3.78
N GLU A 215 -3.61 7.30 -4.25
CA GLU A 215 -3.22 7.25 -5.65
C GLU A 215 -4.34 6.72 -6.55
N LEU A 216 -5.01 5.65 -6.13
CA LEU A 216 -6.19 5.15 -6.83
C LEU A 216 -7.30 6.18 -6.89
N PHE A 217 -7.53 6.91 -5.81
CA PHE A 217 -8.56 7.95 -5.77
C PHE A 217 -8.22 9.13 -6.69
N GLU A 218 -6.96 9.53 -6.76
CA GLU A 218 -6.52 10.66 -7.57
C GLU A 218 -6.43 10.34 -9.06
N THR A 219 -5.91 9.14 -9.39
CA THR A 219 -5.68 8.72 -10.79
C THR A 219 -6.93 8.20 -11.49
N LEU A 220 -7.83 7.53 -10.78
CA LEU A 220 -8.99 6.93 -11.41
C LEU A 220 -10.12 7.97 -11.62
N PRO A 221 -10.75 7.97 -12.81
CA PRO A 221 -11.94 8.81 -13.03
C PRO A 221 -13.15 8.29 -12.25
N GLU A 222 -14.09 9.18 -11.94
CA GLU A 222 -15.41 8.79 -11.47
C GLU A 222 -16.13 7.96 -12.54
N VAL A 223 -16.72 6.82 -12.15
CA VAL A 223 -17.27 5.85 -13.11
C VAL A 223 -18.76 5.52 -12.90
N GLY A 224 -19.37 6.02 -11.83
CA GLY A 224 -20.76 5.67 -11.49
C GLY A 224 -20.92 4.18 -11.15
N ASP A 225 -22.11 3.66 -11.41
CA ASP A 225 -22.42 2.25 -11.16
C ASP A 225 -21.96 1.39 -12.37
N LEU A 226 -20.91 0.64 -12.18
CA LEU A 226 -20.37 -0.31 -13.17
C LEU A 226 -20.98 -1.70 -12.97
N ASP A 227 -21.15 -2.46 -14.07
CA ASP A 227 -21.58 -3.87 -14.01
C ASP A 227 -20.61 -4.75 -13.21
N LYS A 228 -19.33 -4.38 -13.19
CA LYS A 228 -18.28 -5.02 -12.40
C LYS A 228 -17.24 -4.01 -11.94
N PRO A 229 -16.61 -4.23 -10.76
CA PRO A 229 -15.57 -3.34 -10.28
C PRO A 229 -14.32 -3.40 -11.16
N LYS A 230 -13.54 -2.32 -11.17
CA LYS A 230 -12.23 -2.24 -11.86
C LYS A 230 -11.14 -2.97 -11.09
N LEU A 231 -11.24 -3.03 -9.78
CA LEU A 231 -10.28 -3.64 -8.87
C LEU A 231 -10.98 -3.95 -7.54
N VAL A 232 -10.66 -5.07 -6.92
CA VAL A 232 -11.18 -5.44 -5.60
C VAL A 232 -10.03 -5.72 -4.65
N PHE A 233 -10.07 -5.12 -3.45
CA PHE A 233 -9.08 -5.31 -2.39
C PHE A 233 -9.57 -6.33 -1.35
N PHE A 234 -8.66 -7.21 -0.93
CA PHE A 234 -8.84 -8.07 0.21
C PHE A 234 -7.65 -7.91 1.18
N PHE A 235 -7.95 -7.73 2.44
CA PHE A 235 -6.96 -7.66 3.49
C PHE A 235 -7.15 -8.84 4.43
N ASP A 236 -6.21 -9.80 4.41
CA ASP A 236 -6.16 -10.83 5.44
C ASP A 236 -5.67 -10.21 6.75
N GLU A 237 -6.22 -10.69 7.88
CA GLU A 237 -5.89 -10.20 9.22
C GLU A 237 -5.93 -8.65 9.35
N ALA A 238 -6.91 -8.00 8.74
CA ALA A 238 -7.05 -6.53 8.67
C ALA A 238 -6.89 -5.80 10.02
N HIS A 239 -7.20 -6.50 11.15
CA HIS A 239 -7.02 -5.92 12.47
C HIS A 239 -5.55 -5.61 12.83
N LEU A 240 -4.59 -6.33 12.23
CA LEU A 240 -3.16 -6.10 12.45
C LEU A 240 -2.68 -4.81 11.76
N LEU A 241 -3.35 -4.42 10.69
CA LEU A 241 -3.05 -3.20 9.94
C LEU A 241 -3.29 -1.94 10.78
N PHE A 242 -4.30 -1.98 11.64
CA PHE A 242 -4.70 -0.84 12.47
C PHE A 242 -4.07 -0.88 13.86
N LYS A 243 -3.44 -2.00 14.22
CA LYS A 243 -2.76 -2.15 15.50
C LYS A 243 -1.51 -1.26 15.50
N ASP A 244 -1.39 -0.43 16.52
CA ASP A 244 -0.25 0.48 16.73
C ASP A 244 -0.05 1.56 15.64
N ALA A 245 -1.00 1.70 14.69
CA ALA A 245 -0.98 2.80 13.72
C ALA A 245 -1.46 4.11 14.35
N PRO A 246 -0.90 5.28 13.93
CA PRO A 246 -1.41 6.57 14.39
C PRO A 246 -2.88 6.76 14.05
N THR A 247 -3.70 7.23 15.01
CA THR A 247 -5.16 7.41 14.83
C THR A 247 -5.50 8.25 13.60
N ALA A 248 -4.78 9.36 13.37
CA ALA A 248 -4.98 10.22 12.21
C ALA A 248 -4.72 9.51 10.87
N LEU A 249 -3.87 8.48 10.85
CA LEU A 249 -3.60 7.65 9.68
C LEU A 249 -4.77 6.68 9.44
N VAL A 250 -5.28 6.05 10.50
CA VAL A 250 -6.42 5.14 10.43
C VAL A 250 -7.69 5.86 9.94
N GLU A 251 -8.01 7.02 10.52
CA GLU A 251 -9.14 7.84 10.10
C GLU A 251 -9.07 8.23 8.61
N ARG A 252 -7.87 8.50 8.12
CA ARG A 252 -7.68 8.83 6.71
C ARG A 252 -7.87 7.63 5.80
N ILE A 253 -7.39 6.44 6.20
CA ILE A 253 -7.64 5.19 5.47
C ILE A 253 -9.15 4.93 5.37
N GLU A 254 -9.89 5.06 6.47
CA GLU A 254 -11.34 4.89 6.48
C GLU A 254 -12.05 5.85 5.53
N LEU A 255 -11.62 7.12 5.48
CA LEU A 255 -12.18 8.11 4.57
C LEU A 255 -11.91 7.72 3.11
N VAL A 256 -10.67 7.40 2.77
CA VAL A 256 -10.28 7.08 1.38
C VAL A 256 -10.97 5.80 0.91
N VAL A 257 -11.09 4.76 1.75
CA VAL A 257 -11.81 3.52 1.43
C VAL A 257 -13.27 3.80 1.03
N ARG A 258 -13.93 4.77 1.68
CA ARG A 258 -15.30 5.18 1.29
C ARG A 258 -15.32 5.89 -0.07
N LEU A 259 -14.30 6.70 -0.35
CA LEU A 259 -14.25 7.53 -1.56
C LEU A 259 -13.87 6.73 -2.82
N VAL A 260 -12.99 5.73 -2.73
CA VAL A 260 -12.55 4.95 -3.90
C VAL A 260 -13.67 4.10 -4.52
N ARG A 261 -14.76 3.89 -3.81
CA ARG A 261 -15.93 3.18 -4.34
C ARG A 261 -16.50 3.89 -5.58
N SER A 262 -16.58 5.24 -5.59
CA SER A 262 -17.03 6.01 -6.74
C SER A 262 -16.12 5.87 -7.97
N LYS A 263 -14.91 5.35 -7.77
CA LYS A 263 -13.93 5.07 -8.81
C LYS A 263 -14.01 3.63 -9.35
N GLY A 264 -14.98 2.84 -8.89
CA GLY A 264 -15.15 1.45 -9.27
C GLY A 264 -14.23 0.47 -8.53
N VAL A 265 -13.73 0.86 -7.36
CA VAL A 265 -12.88 0.01 -6.50
C VAL A 265 -13.72 -0.56 -5.36
N GLY A 266 -13.66 -1.87 -5.17
CA GLY A 266 -14.39 -2.63 -4.17
C GLY A 266 -13.53 -3.20 -3.05
#